data_f22c7962449325142b68ddfcc68a7378
#
_entry.id   f22c7962449325142b68ddfcc68a7378
#
_cell.length_a   1.000
_cell.length_b   1.000
_cell.length_c   1.000
_cell.angle_alpha   90.00
_cell.angle_beta   90.00
_cell.angle_gamma   90.00
#
_symmetry.space_group_name_H-M   'P 1'
#
loop_
_entity.id
_entity.type
_entity.pdbx_description
1 polymer ?
#
loop_
_entity_poly.entity_id
_entity_poly.type
_entity_poly.pdbx_seq_one_letter_code
_entity_poly.pdbx_strand_id
1 'polypeptide(L)'
;MLTQLAENLSQHGIKGTWIDDEIGHGPAFRFPDPDRHWVEIYYETERFVATGDQVPGFKNLPQRYSPHGIAPRRLDHINLLAKNVKANREFFHKLLGLRLTEQIIFDDGTEMGGWLAATFKSYDLAITLDRSGATGRLHHFT
;
A
#
# COMPACT_ATOMS: atom_id res chain seq x y z
N MET A 1 -15.42 11.76 4.63
CA MET A 1 -14.08 11.29 5.03
C MET A 1 -13.17 11.13 3.83
N LEU A 2 -13.46 10.27 2.84
CA LEU A 2 -12.62 10.06 1.64
C LEU A 2 -12.47 11.36 0.80
N THR A 3 -13.57 12.06 0.52
CA THR A 3 -13.56 13.35 -0.18
C THR A 3 -12.68 14.38 0.52
N GLN A 4 -12.75 14.47 1.84
CA GLN A 4 -11.95 15.41 2.62
C GLN A 4 -10.45 15.07 2.57
N LEU A 5 -10.09 13.79 2.53
CA LEU A 5 -8.70 13.36 2.34
C LEU A 5 -8.20 13.71 0.93
N ALA A 6 -9.02 13.50 -0.11
CA ALA A 6 -8.70 13.91 -1.48
C ALA A 6 -8.53 15.43 -1.61
N GLU A 7 -9.38 16.22 -0.95
CA GLU A 7 -9.25 17.69 -0.87
C GLU A 7 -7.95 18.10 -0.18
N ASN A 8 -7.60 17.46 0.95
CA ASN A 8 -6.35 17.70 1.66
C ASN A 8 -5.12 17.41 0.78
N LEU A 9 -5.12 16.29 0.07
CA LEU A 9 -4.07 15.94 -0.90
C LEU A 9 -3.94 17.02 -1.99
N SER A 10 -5.08 17.49 -2.51
CA SER A 10 -5.12 18.56 -3.53
C SER A 10 -4.55 19.89 -3.00
N GLN A 11 -4.83 20.25 -1.75
CA GLN A 11 -4.26 21.43 -1.09
C GLN A 11 -2.73 21.35 -0.95
N HIS A 12 -2.19 20.13 -0.87
CA HIS A 12 -0.74 19.86 -0.86
C HIS A 12 -0.16 19.67 -2.28
N GLY A 13 -0.92 20.02 -3.33
CA GLY A 13 -0.46 19.97 -4.71
C GLY A 13 -0.47 18.58 -5.35
N ILE A 14 -1.06 17.58 -4.70
CA ILE A 14 -1.16 16.23 -5.21
C ILE A 14 -2.40 16.12 -6.09
N LYS A 15 -2.16 15.85 -7.38
CA LYS A 15 -3.22 15.64 -8.37
C LYS A 15 -3.59 14.17 -8.42
N GLY A 16 -4.88 13.90 -8.34
CA GLY A 16 -5.42 12.54 -8.45
C GLY A 16 -6.69 12.52 -9.29
N THR A 17 -7.19 11.31 -9.51
CA THR A 17 -8.41 11.04 -10.29
C THR A 17 -9.34 10.14 -9.50
N TRP A 18 -10.63 10.42 -9.53
CA TRP A 18 -11.65 9.52 -9.01
C TRP A 18 -11.85 8.34 -9.96
N ILE A 19 -12.01 7.15 -9.39
CA ILE A 19 -12.19 5.89 -10.10
C ILE A 19 -13.40 5.19 -9.48
N ASP A 20 -14.35 4.80 -10.28
CA ASP A 20 -15.62 4.24 -9.84
C ASP A 20 -15.83 2.76 -10.21
N ASP A 21 -14.93 2.17 -11.00
CA ASP A 21 -15.15 0.84 -11.61
C ASP A 21 -13.87 -0.02 -11.58
N GLU A 22 -13.32 -0.23 -10.39
CA GLU A 22 -12.20 -1.16 -10.19
C GLU A 22 -12.65 -2.38 -9.38
N ILE A 23 -12.01 -3.52 -9.63
CA ILE A 23 -12.33 -4.79 -8.96
C ILE A 23 -11.89 -4.73 -7.49
N GLY A 24 -12.80 -5.12 -6.60
CA GLY A 24 -12.50 -5.38 -5.20
C GLY A 24 -12.76 -4.22 -4.23
N HIS A 25 -13.11 -3.04 -4.72
CA HIS A 25 -13.47 -1.91 -3.88
C HIS A 25 -14.46 -0.94 -4.55
N GLY A 26 -15.13 -0.12 -3.75
CA GLY A 26 -15.98 0.97 -4.23
C GLY A 26 -15.16 2.16 -4.73
N PRO A 27 -15.80 3.34 -4.88
CA PRO A 27 -15.13 4.54 -5.40
C PRO A 27 -13.81 4.82 -4.70
N ALA A 28 -12.77 5.08 -5.47
CA ALA A 28 -11.42 5.36 -5.01
C ALA A 28 -10.88 6.67 -5.57
N PHE A 29 -9.93 7.28 -4.84
CA PHE A 29 -9.14 8.39 -5.33
C PHE A 29 -7.72 7.90 -5.58
N ARG A 30 -7.28 7.91 -6.85
CA ARG A 30 -5.97 7.44 -7.32
C ARG A 30 -5.05 8.63 -7.56
N PHE A 31 -3.84 8.56 -7.02
CA PHE A 31 -2.81 9.61 -7.15
C PHE A 31 -1.42 9.00 -7.09
N PRO A 32 -0.38 9.67 -7.63
CA PRO A 32 1.00 9.20 -7.49
C PRO A 32 1.61 9.63 -6.15
N ASP A 33 2.48 8.78 -5.61
CA ASP A 33 3.44 9.18 -4.59
C ASP A 33 4.61 10.01 -5.19
N PRO A 34 5.58 10.50 -4.40
CA PRO A 34 6.73 11.28 -4.91
C PRO A 34 7.59 10.54 -5.94
N ASP A 35 7.66 9.22 -5.92
CA ASP A 35 8.38 8.39 -6.88
C ASP A 35 7.48 7.76 -7.96
N ARG A 36 6.24 8.23 -8.08
CA ARG A 36 5.25 7.85 -9.10
C ARG A 36 4.71 6.42 -8.96
N HIS A 37 4.72 5.84 -7.78
CA HIS A 37 3.88 4.68 -7.53
C HIS A 37 2.43 5.16 -7.45
N TRP A 38 1.52 4.41 -8.07
CA TRP A 38 0.11 4.68 -7.97
C TRP A 38 -0.42 4.22 -6.61
N VAL A 39 -1.07 5.14 -5.91
CA VAL A 39 -1.72 4.93 -4.61
C VAL A 39 -3.21 5.16 -4.78
N GLU A 40 -4.01 4.29 -4.20
CA GLU A 40 -5.46 4.42 -4.13
C GLU A 40 -5.93 4.46 -2.70
N ILE A 41 -6.81 5.40 -2.41
CA ILE A 41 -7.52 5.46 -1.15
C ILE A 41 -9.01 5.24 -1.42
N TYR A 42 -9.60 4.31 -0.69
CA TYR A 42 -11.01 3.95 -0.79
C TYR A 42 -11.59 3.63 0.59
N TYR A 43 -12.88 3.48 0.69
CA TYR A 43 -13.56 3.17 1.94
C TYR A 43 -14.26 1.81 1.90
N GLU A 44 -14.89 1.48 0.78
CA GLU A 44 -15.66 0.25 0.62
C GLU A 44 -14.81 -0.84 -0.02
N THR A 45 -14.86 -2.03 0.56
CA THR A 45 -14.23 -3.23 -0.01
C THR A 45 -15.30 -4.23 -0.40
N GLU A 46 -15.16 -4.84 -1.56
CA GLU A 46 -15.94 -6.01 -1.92
C GLU A 46 -15.41 -7.23 -1.17
N ARG A 47 -16.31 -7.93 -0.48
CA ARG A 47 -15.95 -9.16 0.18
C ARG A 47 -16.03 -10.31 -0.81
N PHE A 48 -14.94 -11.05 -0.95
CA PHE A 48 -14.93 -12.29 -1.71
C PHE A 48 -15.95 -13.27 -1.12
N VAL A 49 -16.78 -13.83 -1.99
CA VAL A 49 -17.73 -14.91 -1.66
C VAL A 49 -17.41 -16.12 -2.52
N ALA A 50 -16.99 -17.21 -1.90
CA ALA A 50 -16.66 -18.44 -2.59
C ALA A 50 -17.91 -19.05 -3.23
N THR A 51 -17.78 -19.52 -4.48
CA THR A 51 -18.85 -20.18 -5.24
C THR A 51 -18.37 -21.52 -5.80
N GLY A 52 -19.29 -22.41 -6.14
CA GLY A 52 -18.98 -23.69 -6.76
C GLY A 52 -18.07 -24.57 -5.88
N ASP A 53 -17.00 -25.06 -6.47
CA ASP A 53 -16.02 -25.94 -5.83
C ASP A 53 -15.10 -25.21 -4.82
N GLN A 54 -15.12 -23.88 -4.83
CA GLN A 54 -14.39 -23.05 -3.87
C GLN A 54 -15.11 -22.92 -2.52
N VAL A 55 -16.37 -23.31 -2.42
CA VAL A 55 -17.11 -23.23 -1.16
C VAL A 55 -16.44 -24.11 -0.11
N PRO A 56 -16.06 -23.54 1.06
CA PRO A 56 -15.38 -24.31 2.10
C PRO A 56 -16.34 -25.24 2.84
N GLY A 57 -15.83 -26.37 3.29
CA GLY A 57 -16.57 -27.27 4.18
C GLY A 57 -16.67 -26.80 5.64
N PHE A 58 -15.90 -25.76 6.02
CA PHE A 58 -15.87 -25.21 7.38
C PHE A 58 -16.32 -23.75 7.39
N LYS A 59 -17.12 -23.39 8.39
CA LYS A 59 -17.73 -22.05 8.52
C LYS A 59 -16.72 -20.90 8.66
N ASN A 60 -15.52 -21.19 9.16
CA ASN A 60 -14.49 -20.16 9.46
C ASN A 60 -13.47 -19.98 8.35
N LEU A 61 -13.64 -20.62 7.21
CA LEU A 61 -12.76 -20.46 6.05
C LEU A 61 -13.46 -19.59 4.99
N PRO A 62 -12.78 -18.61 4.41
CA PRO A 62 -13.33 -17.78 3.35
C PRO A 62 -13.52 -18.56 2.04
N GLN A 63 -12.69 -19.59 1.83
CA GLN A 63 -12.75 -20.45 0.64
C GLN A 63 -12.08 -21.79 0.90
N ARG A 64 -12.32 -22.74 0.01
CA ARG A 64 -11.54 -23.97 -0.09
C ARG A 64 -10.22 -23.66 -0.79
N TYR A 65 -9.11 -23.96 -0.14
CA TYR A 65 -7.79 -23.79 -0.72
C TYR A 65 -7.39 -25.00 -1.55
N SER A 66 -6.67 -24.77 -2.65
CA SER A 66 -6.10 -25.85 -3.46
C SER A 66 -5.17 -26.73 -2.60
N PRO A 67 -5.24 -28.07 -2.73
CA PRO A 67 -4.28 -28.97 -2.09
C PRO A 67 -2.91 -28.98 -2.80
N HIS A 68 -2.77 -28.31 -3.95
CA HIS A 68 -1.55 -28.26 -4.74
C HIS A 68 -0.90 -26.89 -4.66
N GLY A 69 0.42 -26.87 -4.46
CA GLY A 69 1.20 -25.65 -4.35
C GLY A 69 1.01 -24.91 -3.03
N ILE A 70 1.40 -23.64 -3.01
CA ILE A 70 1.26 -22.74 -1.85
C ILE A 70 -0.02 -21.92 -2.03
N ALA A 71 -0.91 -21.98 -1.06
CA ALA A 71 -2.11 -21.14 -1.03
C ALA A 71 -1.83 -19.88 -0.19
N PRO A 72 -1.52 -18.73 -0.82
CA PRO A 72 -1.33 -17.48 -0.10
C PRO A 72 -2.64 -17.08 0.58
N ARG A 73 -2.57 -16.65 1.84
CA ARG A 73 -3.74 -16.33 2.66
C ARG A 73 -3.92 -14.86 2.93
N ARG A 74 -2.85 -14.11 2.88
CA ARG A 74 -2.84 -12.66 3.11
C ARG A 74 -1.60 -12.04 2.51
N LEU A 75 -1.70 -10.78 2.17
CA LEU A 75 -0.56 -9.90 1.93
C LEU A 75 -0.02 -9.45 3.30
N ASP A 76 1.26 -9.63 3.54
CA ASP A 76 1.88 -9.16 4.78
C ASP A 76 2.33 -7.71 4.63
N HIS A 77 3.22 -7.42 3.69
CA HIS A 77 3.68 -6.07 3.42
C HIS A 77 4.10 -5.88 1.95
N ILE A 78 4.28 -4.62 1.60
CA ILE A 78 4.82 -4.18 0.31
C ILE A 78 6.09 -3.39 0.58
N ASN A 79 7.13 -3.60 -0.26
CA ASN A 79 8.33 -2.77 -0.25
C ASN A 79 8.45 -2.03 -1.58
N LEU A 80 8.43 -0.69 -1.52
CA LEU A 80 8.59 0.20 -2.66
C LEU A 80 10.05 0.67 -2.76
N LEU A 81 10.54 0.81 -3.99
CA LEU A 81 11.83 1.41 -4.27
C LEU A 81 11.66 2.91 -4.54
N ALA A 82 12.43 3.74 -3.86
CA ALA A 82 12.32 5.21 -3.95
C ALA A 82 13.68 5.87 -4.15
N LYS A 83 13.75 6.85 -5.04
CA LYS A 83 14.94 7.69 -5.19
C LYS A 83 15.19 8.55 -3.96
N ASN A 84 14.11 8.99 -3.32
CA ASN A 84 14.14 9.81 -2.13
C ASN A 84 13.25 9.17 -1.06
N VAL A 85 13.88 8.31 -0.24
CA VAL A 85 13.18 7.61 0.85
C VAL A 85 12.53 8.59 1.81
N LYS A 86 13.23 9.68 2.17
CA LYS A 86 12.69 10.69 3.08
C LYS A 86 11.41 11.33 2.55
N ALA A 87 11.39 11.75 1.29
CA ALA A 87 10.21 12.37 0.70
C ALA A 87 9.01 11.42 0.69
N ASN A 88 9.22 10.16 0.31
CA ASN A 88 8.17 9.14 0.32
C ASN A 88 7.71 8.79 1.73
N ARG A 89 8.62 8.59 2.66
CA ARG A 89 8.29 8.36 4.06
C ARG A 89 7.46 9.50 4.66
N GLU A 90 7.86 10.74 4.42
CA GLU A 90 7.11 11.90 4.89
C GLU A 90 5.73 12.01 4.25
N PHE A 91 5.62 11.69 2.97
CA PHE A 91 4.35 11.62 2.26
C PHE A 91 3.38 10.64 2.93
N PHE A 92 3.76 9.39 3.10
CA PHE A 92 2.92 8.38 3.74
C PHE A 92 2.65 8.69 5.22
N HIS A 93 3.65 9.20 5.93
CA HIS A 93 3.51 9.50 7.36
C HIS A 93 2.66 10.75 7.60
N LYS A 94 2.99 11.88 6.96
CA LYS A 94 2.37 13.18 7.27
C LYS A 94 1.05 13.41 6.55
N LEU A 95 0.92 12.95 5.30
CA LEU A 95 -0.30 13.18 4.51
C LEU A 95 -1.31 12.05 4.62
N LEU A 96 -0.85 10.80 4.68
CA LEU A 96 -1.74 9.64 4.76
C LEU A 96 -1.86 9.06 6.18
N GLY A 97 -1.09 9.58 7.14
CA GLY A 97 -1.22 9.23 8.56
C GLY A 97 -0.64 7.88 8.95
N LEU A 98 0.19 7.24 8.11
CA LEU A 98 0.85 6.00 8.49
C LEU A 98 1.86 6.26 9.62
N ARG A 99 1.95 5.34 10.57
CA ARG A 99 2.86 5.42 11.70
C ARG A 99 4.26 4.97 11.27
N LEU A 100 5.27 5.82 11.40
CA LEU A 100 6.67 5.43 11.21
C LEU A 100 7.09 4.50 12.36
N THR A 101 7.62 3.34 12.03
CA THR A 101 8.06 2.33 13.02
C THR A 101 9.56 2.16 13.07
N GLU A 102 10.21 2.14 11.92
CA GLU A 102 11.64 1.97 11.81
C GLU A 102 12.22 2.83 10.69
N GLN A 103 13.51 3.13 10.79
CA GLN A 103 14.23 3.97 9.85
C GLN A 103 15.72 3.59 9.84
N ILE A 104 16.33 3.55 8.67
CA ILE A 104 17.77 3.40 8.52
C ILE A 104 18.31 4.66 7.87
N ILE A 105 19.25 5.31 8.55
CA ILE A 105 19.95 6.52 8.09
C ILE A 105 21.44 6.22 8.11
N PHE A 106 22.13 6.51 7.01
CA PHE A 106 23.59 6.43 6.95
C PHE A 106 24.26 7.59 7.68
N ASP A 107 25.56 7.47 7.94
CA ASP A 107 26.33 8.50 8.64
C ASP A 107 26.36 9.85 7.90
N ASP A 108 26.17 9.86 6.60
CA ASP A 108 26.05 11.07 5.78
C ASP A 108 24.64 11.71 5.81
N GLY A 109 23.72 11.13 6.58
CA GLY A 109 22.33 11.58 6.69
C GLY A 109 21.40 11.07 5.59
N THR A 110 21.88 10.27 4.65
CA THR A 110 21.03 9.64 3.62
C THR A 110 20.10 8.61 4.22
N GLU A 111 18.81 8.73 4.02
CA GLU A 111 17.83 7.70 4.41
C GLU A 111 17.90 6.54 3.42
N MET A 112 18.24 5.35 3.91
CA MET A 112 18.31 4.12 3.13
C MET A 112 16.99 3.35 3.14
N GLY A 113 16.24 3.41 4.23
CA GLY A 113 14.96 2.74 4.37
C GLY A 113 14.08 3.34 5.44
N GLY A 114 12.78 3.18 5.27
CA GLY A 114 11.76 3.53 6.25
C GLY A 114 10.63 2.51 6.24
N TRP A 115 10.14 2.15 7.41
CA TRP A 115 9.03 1.21 7.60
C TRP A 115 7.85 1.91 8.25
N LEU A 116 6.66 1.74 7.66
CA LEU A 116 5.45 2.42 8.09
C LEU A 116 4.30 1.42 8.28
N ALA A 117 3.45 1.69 9.26
CA ALA A 117 2.29 0.87 9.58
C ALA A 117 0.99 1.66 9.50
N ALA A 118 0.02 1.12 8.79
CA ALA A 118 -1.38 1.52 8.81
C ALA A 118 -2.20 0.68 9.80
N THR A 119 -1.68 -0.48 10.20
CA THR A 119 -2.32 -1.45 11.10
C THR A 119 -1.54 -1.60 12.42
N PHE A 120 -1.86 -2.61 13.21
CA PHE A 120 -1.15 -2.95 14.44
C PHE A 120 0.13 -3.77 14.21
N LYS A 121 0.47 -4.08 12.97
CA LYS A 121 1.72 -4.78 12.62
C LYS A 121 2.95 -3.88 12.86
N SER A 122 4.13 -4.47 12.79
CA SER A 122 5.39 -3.75 12.80
C SER A 122 5.46 -2.77 11.62
N TYR A 123 5.06 -3.23 10.43
CA TYR A 123 4.90 -2.41 9.24
C TYR A 123 3.98 -3.08 8.22
N ASP A 124 3.38 -2.27 7.37
CA ASP A 124 2.59 -2.67 6.20
C ASP A 124 3.28 -2.23 4.90
N LEU A 125 4.06 -1.15 4.99
CA LEU A 125 4.78 -0.54 3.89
C LEU A 125 6.25 -0.34 4.28
N ALA A 126 7.16 -0.82 3.45
CA ALA A 126 8.57 -0.49 3.48
C ALA A 126 8.94 0.37 2.28
N ILE A 127 9.87 1.29 2.45
CA ILE A 127 10.42 2.13 1.39
C ILE A 127 11.94 1.99 1.45
N THR A 128 12.55 1.58 0.35
CA THR A 128 14.00 1.33 0.26
C THR A 128 14.62 2.18 -0.84
N LEU A 129 15.82 2.68 -0.58
CA LEU A 129 16.57 3.54 -1.51
C LEU A 129 16.87 2.81 -2.83
N ASP A 130 16.45 3.42 -3.93
CA ASP A 130 16.79 3.01 -5.29
C ASP A 130 17.80 3.96 -5.92
N ARG A 131 19.00 3.46 -6.17
CA ARG A 131 20.07 4.21 -6.84
C ARG A 131 20.06 4.05 -8.37
N SER A 132 19.12 3.29 -8.94
CA SER A 132 19.04 3.05 -10.39
C SER A 132 18.63 4.27 -11.19
N GLY A 133 18.03 5.27 -10.54
CA GLY A 133 17.47 6.44 -11.20
C GLY A 133 16.06 6.25 -11.77
N ALA A 134 15.51 5.03 -11.75
CA ALA A 134 14.14 4.73 -12.17
C ALA A 134 13.11 5.19 -11.12
N THR A 135 11.84 5.23 -11.49
CA THR A 135 10.70 5.58 -10.62
C THR A 135 9.60 4.55 -10.72
N GLY A 136 8.71 4.49 -9.73
CA GLY A 136 7.55 3.61 -9.74
C GLY A 136 7.90 2.13 -9.66
N ARG A 137 9.02 1.78 -9.03
CA ARG A 137 9.49 0.38 -8.94
C ARG A 137 9.07 -0.27 -7.64
N LEU A 138 8.54 -1.48 -7.78
CA LEU A 138 8.29 -2.37 -6.66
C LEU A 138 9.55 -3.21 -6.38
N HIS A 139 9.94 -3.34 -5.10
CA HIS A 139 10.97 -4.29 -4.69
C HIS A 139 10.37 -5.69 -4.51
N HIS A 140 9.40 -5.81 -3.61
CA HIS A 140 8.67 -7.05 -3.38
C HIS A 140 7.35 -6.81 -2.63
N PHE A 141 6.55 -7.85 -2.61
CA PHE A 141 5.45 -8.05 -1.66
C PHE A 141 5.54 -9.46 -1.06
N THR A 142 5.05 -9.68 0.13
CA THR A 142 5.02 -10.98 0.81
C THR A 142 3.66 -11.25 1.47
#